data_050bbcb95352422e227bc2660c6c3f66
#
_entry.id   050bbcb95352422e227bc2660c6c3f66
#
_cell.length_a   1.000
_cell.length_b   1.000
_cell.length_c   1.000
_cell.angle_alpha   90.00
_cell.angle_beta   90.00
_cell.angle_gamma   90.00
#
_symmetry.space_group_name_H-M   'P 1'
#
loop_
_entity.id
_entity.type
_entity.pdbx_description
1 polymer ?
#
loop_
_entity_poly.entity_id
_entity_poly.type
_entity_poly.pdbx_seq_one_letter_code
_entity_poly.pdbx_strand_id
1 'polypeptide(L)'
;WGTLETHDFQAALVAGLERAFPEDPPTFMVSVPHGYADTVIVVADLRTGGLDAVRVESVTLEGHAASAADLAAGYCAGTPLRPAIEARGDLSSTTAVVAQEMEARLGTGAVKGSMTAHVIEAVPT
;
A
#
# COMPACT_ATOMS: atom_id res chain seq x y z
N TRP A 1 -5.62 -2.96 6.48
CA TRP A 1 -5.90 -2.61 5.10
C TRP A 1 -6.37 -3.84 4.33
N GLY A 2 -7.07 -3.63 3.20
CA GLY A 2 -7.37 -4.68 2.24
C GLY A 2 -6.14 -5.17 1.48
N THR A 3 -6.34 -6.12 0.55
CA THR A 3 -5.26 -6.63 -0.31
C THR A 3 -4.68 -5.54 -1.20
N LEU A 4 -3.48 -5.74 -1.72
CA LEU A 4 -2.83 -4.78 -2.62
C LEU A 4 -3.71 -4.43 -3.83
N GLU A 5 -4.41 -5.40 -4.38
CA GLU A 5 -5.28 -5.23 -5.56
C GLU A 5 -6.46 -4.29 -5.31
N THR A 6 -6.82 -4.04 -4.04
CA THR A 6 -7.87 -3.07 -3.67
C THR A 6 -7.34 -1.65 -3.47
N HIS A 7 -6.04 -1.42 -3.74
CA HIS A 7 -5.33 -0.16 -3.53
C HIS A 7 -4.60 0.26 -4.81
N ASP A 8 -5.24 1.09 -5.62
CA ASP A 8 -4.70 1.48 -6.94
C ASP A 8 -3.34 2.19 -6.85
N PHE A 9 -3.17 3.08 -5.88
CA PHE A 9 -1.90 3.81 -5.69
C PHE A 9 -0.76 2.88 -5.29
N GLN A 10 -0.99 2.00 -4.34
CA GLN A 10 0.02 1.07 -3.85
C GLN A 10 0.34 -0.02 -4.88
N ALA A 11 -0.65 -0.46 -5.66
CA ALA A 11 -0.41 -1.38 -6.77
C ALA A 11 0.49 -0.74 -7.84
N ALA A 12 0.25 0.52 -8.18
CA ALA A 12 1.09 1.28 -9.11
C ALA A 12 2.49 1.51 -8.56
N LEU A 13 2.61 1.80 -7.25
CA LEU A 13 3.89 1.93 -6.55
C LEU A 13 4.72 0.64 -6.64
N VAL A 14 4.12 -0.50 -6.30
CA VAL A 14 4.81 -1.80 -6.34
C VAL A 14 5.30 -2.11 -7.75
N ALA A 15 4.49 -1.88 -8.77
CA ALA A 15 4.91 -2.05 -10.16
C ALA A 15 6.09 -1.14 -10.54
N GLY A 16 6.12 0.09 -10.05
CA GLY A 16 7.24 1.01 -10.23
C GLY A 16 8.52 0.55 -9.54
N LEU A 17 8.41 0.00 -8.34
CA LEU A 17 9.54 -0.58 -7.59
C LEU A 17 10.10 -1.84 -8.26
N GLU A 18 9.23 -2.71 -8.78
CA GLU A 18 9.63 -3.89 -9.56
C GLU A 18 10.37 -3.50 -10.84
N ARG A 19 9.95 -2.40 -11.48
CA ARG A 19 10.63 -1.85 -12.65
C ARG A 19 12.01 -1.26 -12.29
N ALA A 20 12.11 -0.57 -11.15
CA ALA A 20 13.36 0.01 -10.68
C ALA A 20 14.38 -1.05 -10.20
N PHE A 21 13.89 -2.11 -9.58
CA PHE A 21 14.69 -3.19 -8.98
C PHE A 21 14.17 -4.56 -9.41
N PRO A 22 14.34 -4.96 -10.68
CA PRO A 22 13.73 -6.20 -11.20
C PRO A 22 14.23 -7.48 -10.50
N GLU A 23 15.46 -7.47 -9.99
CA GLU A 23 16.04 -8.64 -9.32
C GLU A 23 15.74 -8.71 -7.81
N ASP A 24 15.52 -7.57 -7.17
CA ASP A 24 15.31 -7.47 -5.71
C ASP A 24 14.43 -6.26 -5.36
N PRO A 25 13.14 -6.26 -5.73
CA PRO A 25 12.25 -5.16 -5.38
C PRO A 25 11.97 -5.11 -3.87
N PRO A 26 11.86 -3.92 -3.27
CA PRO A 26 11.41 -3.78 -1.89
C PRO A 26 10.01 -4.39 -1.69
N THR A 27 9.84 -5.22 -0.66
CA THR A 27 8.58 -5.94 -0.38
C THR A 27 7.73 -5.31 0.72
N PHE A 28 8.16 -4.17 1.28
CA PHE A 28 7.50 -3.54 2.43
C PHE A 28 6.00 -3.37 2.24
N MET A 29 5.53 -2.84 1.10
CA MET A 29 4.10 -2.59 0.88
C MET A 29 3.28 -3.87 0.89
N VAL A 30 3.77 -4.92 0.26
CA VAL A 30 3.08 -6.21 0.17
C VAL A 30 3.09 -6.95 1.50
N SER A 31 4.21 -6.94 2.21
CA SER A 31 4.42 -7.75 3.42
C SER A 31 3.94 -7.08 4.71
N VAL A 32 3.84 -5.75 4.76
CA VAL A 32 3.44 -5.01 5.97
C VAL A 32 2.04 -4.39 5.82
N PRO A 33 1.81 -3.28 5.08
CA PRO A 33 0.47 -2.68 5.04
C PRO A 33 -0.59 -3.62 4.45
N HIS A 34 -0.23 -4.42 3.44
CA HIS A 34 -1.15 -5.30 2.74
C HIS A 34 -0.90 -6.80 3.00
N GLY A 35 -0.02 -7.13 3.94
CA GLY A 35 0.29 -8.52 4.32
C GLY A 35 -0.67 -9.13 5.34
N TYR A 36 -1.58 -8.35 5.90
CA TYR A 36 -2.53 -8.78 6.94
C TYR A 36 -3.96 -8.38 6.56
N ALA A 37 -4.40 -8.85 5.39
CA ALA A 37 -5.66 -8.43 4.77
C ALA A 37 -6.78 -9.48 4.88
N ASP A 38 -6.48 -10.70 5.31
CA ASP A 38 -7.47 -11.76 5.48
C ASP A 38 -8.26 -11.57 6.78
N THR A 39 -9.51 -11.19 6.66
CA THR A 39 -10.39 -10.95 7.82
C THR A 39 -10.66 -12.21 8.64
N VAL A 40 -10.56 -13.40 8.06
CA VAL A 40 -10.70 -14.67 8.80
C VAL A 40 -9.53 -14.84 9.76
N ILE A 41 -8.32 -14.55 9.31
CA ILE A 41 -7.11 -14.59 10.16
C ILE A 41 -7.21 -13.53 11.25
N VAL A 42 -7.58 -12.28 10.90
CA VAL A 42 -7.72 -11.19 11.87
C VAL A 42 -8.73 -11.54 12.97
N VAL A 43 -9.88 -12.09 12.61
CA VAL A 43 -10.92 -12.51 13.58
C VAL A 43 -10.41 -13.66 14.47
N ALA A 44 -9.67 -14.61 13.91
CA ALA A 44 -9.09 -15.71 14.69
C ALA A 44 -8.04 -15.19 15.69
N ASP A 45 -7.21 -14.24 15.29
CA ASP A 45 -6.20 -13.62 16.16
C ASP A 45 -6.85 -12.80 17.27
N LEU A 46 -7.90 -12.04 16.98
CA LEU A 46 -8.70 -11.33 17.99
C LEU A 46 -9.24 -12.29 19.05
N ARG A 47 -9.84 -13.40 18.60
CA ARG A 47 -10.36 -14.42 19.53
C ARG A 47 -9.27 -15.03 20.40
N THR A 48 -8.11 -15.30 19.83
CA THR A 48 -6.94 -15.79 20.57
C THR A 48 -6.48 -14.77 21.62
N GLY A 49 -6.60 -13.48 21.32
CA GLY A 49 -6.33 -12.37 22.25
C GLY A 49 -7.45 -12.09 23.28
N GLY A 50 -8.52 -12.90 23.31
CA GLY A 50 -9.64 -12.70 24.24
C GLY A 50 -10.68 -11.68 23.79
N LEU A 51 -10.79 -11.44 22.47
CA LEU A 51 -11.75 -10.53 21.87
C LEU A 51 -12.65 -11.27 20.88
N ASP A 52 -13.95 -11.06 20.97
CA ASP A 52 -14.91 -11.55 19.98
C ASP A 52 -15.27 -10.44 19.00
N ALA A 53 -15.07 -10.69 17.71
CA ALA A 53 -15.49 -9.80 16.66
C ALA A 53 -17.03 -9.86 16.53
N VAL A 54 -17.69 -8.71 16.71
CA VAL A 54 -19.16 -8.56 16.62
C VAL A 54 -19.58 -7.95 15.28
N ARG A 55 -18.66 -7.28 14.60
CA ARG A 55 -18.88 -6.70 13.27
C ARG A 55 -17.58 -6.71 12.47
N VAL A 56 -17.68 -7.12 11.22
CA VAL A 56 -16.58 -7.01 10.24
C VAL A 56 -17.16 -6.35 8.99
N GLU A 57 -16.60 -5.24 8.58
CA GLU A 57 -17.03 -4.45 7.43
C GLU A 57 -15.83 -4.02 6.61
N SER A 58 -15.92 -4.16 5.29
CA SER A 58 -14.93 -3.59 4.36
C SER A 58 -15.45 -2.28 3.80
N VAL A 59 -14.68 -1.21 3.95
CA VAL A 59 -15.02 0.14 3.50
C VAL A 59 -14.04 0.55 2.40
N THR A 60 -14.57 0.92 1.24
CA THR A 60 -13.78 1.42 0.12
C THR A 60 -14.00 2.92 -0.04
N LEU A 61 -12.90 3.67 -0.05
CA LEU A 61 -12.89 5.12 -0.28
C LEU A 61 -12.00 5.43 -1.49
N GLU A 62 -12.15 6.63 -2.02
CA GLU A 62 -11.32 7.15 -3.10
C GLU A 62 -10.26 8.10 -2.54
N GLY A 63 -8.99 7.78 -2.81
CA GLY A 63 -7.86 8.66 -2.53
C GLY A 63 -7.58 9.58 -3.73
N HIS A 64 -7.03 10.76 -3.46
CA HIS A 64 -6.70 11.77 -4.46
C HIS A 64 -5.29 12.30 -4.24
N ALA A 65 -4.60 12.62 -5.33
CA ALA A 65 -3.34 13.35 -5.30
C ALA A 65 -3.24 14.32 -6.49
N ALA A 66 -2.44 15.35 -6.33
CA ALA A 66 -2.26 16.38 -7.36
C ALA A 66 -1.55 15.82 -8.61
N SER A 67 -0.68 14.82 -8.43
CA SER A 67 0.03 14.15 -9.52
C SER A 67 0.58 12.79 -9.10
N ALA A 68 0.90 11.96 -10.10
CA ALA A 68 1.66 10.72 -9.87
C ALA A 68 3.05 10.99 -9.28
N ALA A 69 3.68 12.11 -9.65
CA ALA A 69 4.98 12.51 -9.12
C ALA A 69 4.92 12.81 -7.62
N ASP A 70 3.86 13.50 -7.15
CA ASP A 70 3.66 13.78 -5.72
C ASP A 70 3.41 12.49 -4.93
N LEU A 71 2.64 11.56 -5.49
CA LEU A 71 2.45 10.24 -4.90
C LEU A 71 3.76 9.47 -4.76
N ALA A 72 4.54 9.39 -5.84
CA ALA A 72 5.83 8.71 -5.84
C ALA A 72 6.78 9.31 -4.79
N ALA A 73 6.87 10.64 -4.73
CA ALA A 73 7.69 11.33 -3.73
C ALA A 73 7.22 11.03 -2.30
N GLY A 74 5.91 11.08 -2.05
CA GLY A 74 5.33 10.78 -0.74
C GLY A 74 5.61 9.35 -0.28
N TYR A 75 5.39 8.38 -1.14
CA TYR A 75 5.63 6.97 -0.80
C TYR A 75 7.10 6.64 -0.67
N CYS A 76 7.94 7.04 -1.63
CA CYS A 76 9.35 6.66 -1.64
C CYS A 76 10.16 7.35 -0.54
N ALA A 77 9.89 8.62 -0.25
CA ALA A 77 10.65 9.39 0.73
C ALA A 77 9.98 9.48 2.10
N GLY A 78 8.65 9.41 2.17
CA GLY A 78 7.85 9.68 3.38
C GLY A 78 7.38 8.43 4.15
N THR A 79 7.74 7.23 3.73
CA THR A 79 7.35 5.97 4.38
C THR A 79 8.58 5.13 4.76
N PRO A 80 8.40 4.01 5.52
CA PRO A 80 9.50 3.05 5.76
C PRO A 80 10.09 2.40 4.50
N LEU A 81 9.53 2.68 3.33
CA LEU A 81 10.08 2.27 2.05
C LEU A 81 11.42 2.95 1.74
N ARG A 82 11.62 4.19 2.22
CA ARG A 82 12.84 4.96 1.97
C ARG A 82 14.13 4.22 2.29
N PRO A 83 14.36 3.69 3.51
CA PRO A 83 15.59 2.95 3.80
C PRO A 83 15.71 1.68 2.95
N ALA A 84 14.63 1.03 2.57
CA ALA A 84 14.66 -0.13 1.69
C ALA A 84 15.11 0.24 0.26
N ILE A 85 14.73 1.40 -0.24
CA ILE A 85 15.19 1.95 -1.53
C ILE A 85 16.66 2.33 -1.44
N GLU A 86 17.06 3.10 -0.42
CA GLU A 86 18.43 3.58 -0.24
C GLU A 86 19.43 2.43 -0.05
N ALA A 87 19.01 1.29 0.49
CA ALA A 87 19.81 0.08 0.57
C ALA A 87 20.06 -0.60 -0.80
N ARG A 88 19.28 -0.27 -1.83
CA ARG A 88 19.34 -0.87 -3.18
C ARG A 88 19.86 0.07 -4.25
N GLY A 89 19.68 1.38 -4.07
CA GLY A 89 20.07 2.35 -5.10
C GLY A 89 19.80 3.79 -4.66
N ASP A 90 19.78 4.68 -5.64
CA ASP A 90 19.56 6.10 -5.42
C ASP A 90 18.06 6.42 -5.27
N LEU A 91 17.70 7.15 -4.20
CA LEU A 91 16.32 7.49 -3.90
C LEU A 91 15.69 8.36 -5.01
N SER A 92 16.43 9.34 -5.52
CA SER A 92 15.90 10.30 -6.51
C SER A 92 15.58 9.62 -7.85
N SER A 93 16.53 8.83 -8.37
CA SER A 93 16.34 8.10 -9.63
C SER A 93 15.27 7.01 -9.51
N THR A 94 15.22 6.31 -8.39
CA THR A 94 14.15 5.33 -8.12
C THR A 94 12.78 6.00 -8.07
N THR A 95 12.67 7.13 -7.37
CA THR A 95 11.41 7.90 -7.30
C THR A 95 10.95 8.34 -8.69
N ALA A 96 11.87 8.74 -9.57
CA ALA A 96 11.54 9.11 -10.96
C ALA A 96 10.97 7.91 -11.76
N VAL A 97 11.55 6.73 -11.62
CA VAL A 97 11.04 5.50 -12.27
C VAL A 97 9.64 5.14 -11.75
N VAL A 98 9.45 5.21 -10.43
CA VAL A 98 8.15 4.97 -9.80
C VAL A 98 7.10 5.98 -10.28
N ALA A 99 7.45 7.26 -10.35
CA ALA A 99 6.56 8.30 -10.86
C ALA A 99 6.10 8.04 -12.29
N GLN A 100 7.00 7.61 -13.17
CA GLN A 100 6.67 7.26 -14.55
C GLN A 100 5.70 6.09 -14.63
N GLU A 101 5.92 5.04 -13.85
CA GLU A 101 5.02 3.87 -13.82
C GLU A 101 3.65 4.24 -13.24
N MET A 102 3.62 5.04 -12.17
CA MET A 102 2.37 5.53 -11.59
C MET A 102 1.60 6.40 -12.59
N GLU A 103 2.26 7.30 -13.33
CA GLU A 103 1.62 8.12 -14.35
C GLU A 103 1.05 7.26 -15.49
N ALA A 104 1.78 6.24 -15.94
CA ALA A 104 1.32 5.33 -16.97
C ALA A 104 0.06 4.56 -16.55
N ARG A 105 -0.09 4.24 -15.27
CA ARG A 105 -1.23 3.47 -14.73
C ARG A 105 -2.39 4.34 -14.28
N LEU A 106 -2.12 5.49 -13.67
CA LEU A 106 -3.11 6.34 -13.03
C LEU A 106 -3.53 7.54 -13.87
N GLY A 107 -2.71 7.95 -14.84
CA GLY A 107 -2.94 9.09 -15.72
C GLY A 107 -2.07 10.30 -15.39
N THR A 108 -2.12 11.29 -16.26
CA THR A 108 -1.44 12.59 -16.15
C THR A 108 -2.30 13.58 -15.36
N GLY A 109 -1.66 14.54 -14.68
CA GLY A 109 -2.34 15.52 -13.84
C GLY A 109 -2.84 14.93 -12.54
N ALA A 110 -3.94 15.45 -12.01
CA ALA A 110 -4.56 14.94 -10.80
C ALA A 110 -5.00 13.48 -10.97
N VAL A 111 -4.69 12.65 -9.99
CA VAL A 111 -4.96 11.21 -9.98
C VAL A 111 -5.86 10.82 -8.82
N LYS A 112 -6.60 9.74 -9.00
CA LYS A 112 -7.45 9.13 -7.99
C LYS A 112 -7.31 7.62 -8.01
N GLY A 113 -7.59 6.99 -6.89
CA GLY A 113 -7.54 5.54 -6.77
C GLY A 113 -8.32 5.04 -5.58
N SER A 114 -8.82 3.82 -5.69
CA SER A 114 -9.53 3.15 -4.60
C SER A 114 -8.57 2.72 -3.51
N MET A 115 -9.07 2.74 -2.26
CA MET A 115 -8.43 2.17 -1.09
C MET A 115 -9.47 1.48 -0.22
N THR A 116 -9.15 0.31 0.31
CA THR A 116 -10.07 -0.50 1.11
C THR A 116 -9.48 -0.79 2.48
N ALA A 117 -10.27 -0.53 3.52
CA ALA A 117 -9.94 -0.88 4.89
C ALA A 117 -10.99 -1.86 5.46
N HIS A 118 -10.54 -2.78 6.29
CA HIS A 118 -11.42 -3.59 7.12
C HIS A 118 -11.62 -2.89 8.46
N VAL A 119 -12.88 -2.60 8.79
CA VAL A 119 -13.30 -2.06 10.08
C VAL A 119 -13.87 -3.20 10.90
N ILE A 120 -13.26 -3.44 12.06
CA ILE A 120 -13.63 -4.57 12.92
C ILE A 120 -13.97 -4.04 14.30
N GLU A 121 -15.19 -4.29 14.73
CA GLU A 121 -15.63 -4.09 16.11
C GLU A 121 -15.46 -5.40 16.87
N ALA A 122 -14.83 -5.32 18.03
CA ALA A 122 -14.64 -6.47 18.89
C ALA A 122 -14.90 -6.11 20.36
N VAL A 123 -15.37 -7.08 21.12
CA VAL A 123 -15.66 -6.95 22.55
C VAL A 123 -14.88 -8.01 23.34
N PRO A 124 -14.51 -7.75 24.60
CA PRO A 124 -13.91 -8.79 25.46
C PRO A 124 -14.84 -10.00 25.60
N THR A 125 -14.24 -11.16 25.51
CA THR A 125 -14.95 -12.43 25.74
C THR A 125 -15.32 -12.64 27.20
#